data_c1d079b49d126d76cd49e0ddca050d8b
#
_entry.id   c1d079b49d126d76cd49e0ddca050d8b
#
_cell.length_a   1.000
_cell.length_b   1.000
_cell.length_c   1.000
_cell.angle_alpha   90.00
_cell.angle_beta   90.00
_cell.angle_gamma   90.00
#
_symmetry.space_group_name_H-M   'P 1'
#
loop_
_entity.id
_entity.type
_entity.pdbx_description
1 polymer ?
#
loop_
_entity_poly.entity_id
_entity_poly.type
_entity_poly.pdbx_seq_one_letter_code
_entity_poly.pdbx_strand_id
1 'polypeptide(L)'
;MKRAVTLSALACLLAVTSAAPVVPDAPTGGGGAPLAAGRKTSALDAIPRRGVLRVCTTGDYRPFSHLDPKTGTYSGVDITMAGDLAKSLDATPRYVATTWAELVGDLSAGRCDIAMGGVSVTLPRARSVYFSEPTRTDGKTPLVRCADKDKYQTLQQIDRPGTKVVVNPGGTNEEFARAHIRRATLTVHPDNTTIFDEIIAGRADMMMTDASETRYQARIHPELCSLHPDKPFSFSEKAYALPRGDNEFKAYVDQWVHLATHDGTYRKYEDVWMK
;
A
#
# COMPACT_ATOMS: atom_id res chain seq x y z
N MET A 1 -0.15 73.79 -7.24
CA MET A 1 -1.25 74.63 -7.79
C MET A 1 -2.58 74.05 -7.42
N LYS A 2 -3.34 74.78 -6.64
CA LYS A 2 -4.62 74.39 -6.02
C LYS A 2 -5.74 74.33 -7.05
N ARG A 3 -6.69 73.43 -6.90
CA ARG A 3 -8.12 73.72 -7.13
C ARG A 3 -8.99 72.71 -6.40
N ALA A 4 -9.61 73.17 -5.34
CA ALA A 4 -10.77 72.60 -4.68
C ALA A 4 -12.03 72.88 -5.48
N VAL A 5 -12.95 71.93 -5.55
CA VAL A 5 -14.34 72.20 -5.97
C VAL A 5 -15.25 71.49 -4.92
N THR A 6 -15.91 72.30 -4.14
CA THR A 6 -17.07 72.03 -3.33
C THR A 6 -18.34 71.98 -4.20
N LEU A 7 -19.20 70.99 -3.97
CA LEU A 7 -20.61 71.11 -4.36
C LEU A 7 -21.54 70.40 -3.33
N SER A 8 -22.58 71.20 -3.08
CA SER A 8 -23.56 71.15 -1.99
C SER A 8 -24.54 69.94 -2.02
N ALA A 9 -25.02 69.68 -0.85
CA ALA A 9 -26.12 68.80 -0.52
C ALA A 9 -27.46 69.27 -1.07
N LEU A 10 -28.30 68.33 -1.48
CA LEU A 10 -29.75 68.52 -1.56
C LEU A 10 -30.42 67.28 -1.01
N ALA A 11 -31.03 67.46 0.19
CA ALA A 11 -31.84 66.46 0.87
C ALA A 11 -33.26 66.47 0.32
N CYS A 12 -33.67 65.30 -0.23
CA CYS A 12 -35.09 65.01 -0.48
C CYS A 12 -35.55 63.95 0.51
N LEU A 13 -36.36 64.36 1.50
CA LEU A 13 -37.14 63.44 2.32
C LEU A 13 -38.30 62.87 1.52
N LEU A 14 -38.30 61.59 1.26
CA LEU A 14 -39.47 60.83 0.85
C LEU A 14 -39.86 59.88 1.96
N ALA A 15 -41.00 60.15 2.58
CA ALA A 15 -41.64 59.27 3.53
C ALA A 15 -42.20 58.04 2.84
N VAL A 16 -41.64 56.86 3.09
CA VAL A 16 -42.16 55.58 2.62
C VAL A 16 -42.90 54.91 3.75
N THR A 17 -44.22 54.83 3.64
CA THR A 17 -45.11 54.04 4.51
C THR A 17 -44.83 52.56 4.24
N SER A 18 -44.29 51.84 5.23
CA SER A 18 -44.09 50.41 5.19
C SER A 18 -45.37 49.68 5.50
N ALA A 19 -46.01 49.07 4.50
CA ALA A 19 -46.97 48.01 4.70
C ALA A 19 -46.23 46.69 4.93
N ALA A 20 -46.43 46.09 6.07
CA ALA A 20 -45.90 44.77 6.39
C ALA A 20 -46.64 43.69 5.54
N PRO A 21 -45.90 42.79 4.89
CA PRO A 21 -46.54 41.66 4.20
C PRO A 21 -47.08 40.66 5.23
N VAL A 22 -48.34 40.25 5.09
CA VAL A 22 -48.92 39.13 5.78
C VAL A 22 -48.28 37.85 5.24
N VAL A 23 -47.54 37.13 6.06
CA VAL A 23 -47.02 35.81 5.73
C VAL A 23 -48.16 34.78 5.98
N PRO A 24 -48.56 34.00 4.95
CA PRO A 24 -49.50 32.91 5.20
C PRO A 24 -48.82 31.80 6.00
N ASP A 25 -49.53 31.28 6.99
CA ASP A 25 -49.12 30.12 7.78
C ASP A 25 -48.81 28.94 6.84
N ALA A 26 -47.56 28.45 6.92
CA ALA A 26 -47.15 27.21 6.24
C ALA A 26 -47.77 26.02 6.96
N PRO A 27 -48.29 25.01 6.23
CA PRO A 27 -48.81 23.81 6.83
C PRO A 27 -47.67 23.08 7.56
N THR A 28 -47.88 22.76 8.83
CA THR A 28 -47.04 21.86 9.62
C THR A 28 -47.18 20.42 9.08
N GLY A 29 -46.52 20.18 7.96
CA GLY A 29 -46.31 18.83 7.45
C GLY A 29 -45.21 18.17 8.26
N GLY A 30 -45.54 17.14 9.06
CA GLY A 30 -44.60 16.29 9.75
C GLY A 30 -43.64 15.63 8.73
N GLY A 31 -42.51 16.28 8.50
CA GLY A 31 -41.39 15.71 7.74
C GLY A 31 -40.74 14.65 8.61
N GLY A 32 -41.12 13.38 8.41
CA GLY A 32 -40.29 12.28 8.88
C GLY A 32 -38.86 12.49 8.38
N ALA A 33 -37.91 12.60 9.29
CA ALA A 33 -36.51 12.63 8.95
C ALA A 33 -36.21 11.43 8.00
N PRO A 34 -35.48 11.61 6.90
CA PRO A 34 -35.12 10.50 6.06
C PRO A 34 -34.41 9.47 6.94
N LEU A 35 -34.96 8.25 6.96
CA LEU A 35 -34.33 7.10 7.57
C LEU A 35 -32.89 7.08 7.07
N ALA A 36 -31.94 7.27 7.97
CA ALA A 36 -30.53 7.21 7.65
C ALA A 36 -30.30 5.88 6.92
N ALA A 37 -29.99 5.97 5.63
CA ALA A 37 -29.61 4.81 4.84
C ALA A 37 -28.56 4.06 5.67
N GLY A 38 -28.83 2.80 6.02
CA GLY A 38 -28.12 2.05 7.03
C GLY A 38 -26.61 2.19 6.85
N ARG A 39 -25.97 2.89 7.78
CA ARG A 39 -24.53 3.13 7.76
C ARG A 39 -23.86 1.77 7.80
N LYS A 40 -23.09 1.45 6.76
CA LYS A 40 -22.32 0.19 6.74
C LYS A 40 -21.48 0.15 8.00
N THR A 41 -21.63 -0.89 8.81
CA THR A 41 -20.83 -1.02 10.05
C THR A 41 -19.36 -1.06 9.69
N SER A 42 -18.55 -0.21 10.33
CA SER A 42 -17.09 -0.21 10.13
C SER A 42 -16.48 -1.55 10.53
N ALA A 43 -15.42 -1.94 9.83
CA ALA A 43 -14.61 -3.09 10.21
C ALA A 43 -14.03 -2.92 11.62
N LEU A 44 -13.77 -1.68 12.05
CA LEU A 44 -13.32 -1.36 13.42
C LEU A 44 -14.29 -1.89 14.47
N ASP A 45 -15.60 -1.81 14.24
CA ASP A 45 -16.61 -2.35 15.14
C ASP A 45 -16.95 -3.82 14.89
N ALA A 46 -16.81 -4.27 13.64
CA ALA A 46 -17.20 -5.61 13.25
C ALA A 46 -16.17 -6.67 13.63
N ILE A 47 -14.87 -6.33 13.59
CA ILE A 47 -13.77 -7.24 13.89
C ILE A 47 -13.82 -7.73 15.35
N PRO A 48 -13.91 -6.85 16.39
CA PRO A 48 -14.00 -7.31 17.77
C PRO A 48 -15.21 -8.21 18.02
N ARG A 49 -16.38 -7.85 17.44
CA ARG A 49 -17.61 -8.63 17.60
C ARG A 49 -17.51 -10.05 17.07
N ARG A 50 -16.75 -10.28 15.99
CA ARG A 50 -16.56 -11.63 15.43
C ARG A 50 -15.28 -12.32 15.92
N GLY A 51 -14.39 -11.60 16.63
CA GLY A 51 -13.13 -12.10 17.16
C GLY A 51 -12.08 -12.48 16.11
N VAL A 52 -12.22 -12.04 14.86
CA VAL A 52 -11.34 -12.43 13.74
C VAL A 52 -11.01 -11.24 12.86
N LEU A 53 -9.71 -10.98 12.61
CA LEU A 53 -9.20 -10.10 11.59
C LEU A 53 -8.82 -10.95 10.36
N ARG A 54 -9.49 -10.73 9.22
CA ARG A 54 -9.16 -11.41 7.96
C ARG A 54 -8.06 -10.64 7.23
N VAL A 55 -6.93 -11.27 6.95
CA VAL A 55 -5.75 -10.65 6.36
C VAL A 55 -5.43 -11.31 5.03
N CYS A 56 -5.61 -10.61 3.91
CA CYS A 56 -5.11 -11.05 2.61
C CYS A 56 -3.58 -10.94 2.56
N THR A 57 -2.93 -12.00 2.17
CA THR A 57 -1.46 -12.04 1.99
C THR A 57 -1.08 -13.06 0.93
N THR A 58 0.00 -12.78 0.18
CA THR A 58 0.46 -13.68 -0.90
C THR A 58 1.28 -14.84 -0.35
N GLY A 59 1.99 -14.64 0.76
CA GLY A 59 2.83 -15.67 1.38
C GLY A 59 4.07 -16.06 0.58
N ASP A 60 4.46 -15.26 -0.41
CA ASP A 60 5.59 -15.52 -1.31
C ASP A 60 6.64 -14.40 -1.32
N TYR A 61 6.58 -13.46 -0.37
CA TYR A 61 7.37 -12.24 -0.40
C TYR A 61 8.12 -11.97 0.91
N ARG A 62 9.23 -12.68 1.10
CA ARG A 62 10.14 -12.41 2.23
C ARG A 62 10.85 -11.06 2.07
N PRO A 63 11.08 -10.33 3.18
CA PRO A 63 10.87 -10.68 4.58
C PRO A 63 9.46 -10.42 5.11
N PHE A 64 8.52 -9.91 4.30
CA PHE A 64 7.21 -9.43 4.77
C PHE A 64 6.21 -10.56 5.03
N SER A 65 6.08 -11.49 4.08
CA SER A 65 5.18 -12.65 4.22
C SER A 65 5.78 -13.90 3.56
N HIS A 66 5.68 -15.02 4.22
CA HIS A 66 6.06 -16.32 3.71
C HIS A 66 5.13 -17.40 4.25
N LEU A 67 4.59 -18.21 3.37
CA LEU A 67 3.85 -19.43 3.70
C LEU A 67 4.81 -20.61 3.60
N ASP A 68 5.03 -21.30 4.70
CA ASP A 68 5.74 -22.59 4.67
C ASP A 68 4.81 -23.65 4.06
N PRO A 69 5.13 -24.21 2.90
CA PRO A 69 4.25 -25.19 2.24
C PRO A 69 4.15 -26.52 2.98
N LYS A 70 5.08 -26.82 3.90
CA LYS A 70 5.08 -28.07 4.67
C LYS A 70 4.16 -27.99 5.88
N THR A 71 4.14 -26.83 6.55
CA THR A 71 3.38 -26.65 7.80
C THR A 71 2.10 -25.85 7.61
N GLY A 72 1.94 -25.13 6.49
CA GLY A 72 0.86 -24.18 6.26
C GLY A 72 0.95 -22.92 7.13
N THR A 73 2.11 -22.67 7.76
CA THR A 73 2.29 -21.56 8.69
C THR A 73 2.80 -20.32 7.95
N TYR A 74 2.16 -19.20 8.20
CA TYR A 74 2.63 -17.90 7.73
C TYR A 74 3.67 -17.32 8.69
N SER A 75 4.66 -16.62 8.14
CA SER A 75 5.73 -15.94 8.86
C SER A 75 6.19 -14.69 8.11
N GLY A 76 6.86 -13.77 8.80
CA GLY A 76 7.35 -12.52 8.22
C GLY A 76 7.02 -11.31 9.06
N VAL A 77 7.61 -10.16 8.70
CA VAL A 77 7.41 -8.87 9.41
C VAL A 77 5.91 -8.54 9.46
N ASP A 78 5.25 -8.51 8.31
CA ASP A 78 3.85 -8.09 8.22
C ASP A 78 2.88 -9.16 8.78
N ILE A 79 3.30 -10.42 8.83
CA ILE A 79 2.55 -11.48 9.49
C ILE A 79 2.56 -11.26 11.01
N THR A 80 3.70 -10.90 11.59
CA THR A 80 3.81 -10.57 13.02
C THR A 80 3.02 -9.29 13.34
N MET A 81 3.14 -8.26 12.50
CA MET A 81 2.36 -7.03 12.61
C MET A 81 0.85 -7.30 12.53
N ALA A 82 0.40 -8.21 11.66
CA ALA A 82 -1.01 -8.60 11.58
C ALA A 82 -1.52 -9.25 12.88
N GLY A 83 -0.66 -10.01 13.56
CA GLY A 83 -0.95 -10.54 14.89
C GLY A 83 -1.17 -9.44 15.93
N ASP A 84 -0.31 -8.42 15.92
CA ASP A 84 -0.42 -7.28 16.86
C ASP A 84 -1.64 -6.40 16.55
N LEU A 85 -1.92 -6.14 15.26
CA LEU A 85 -3.15 -5.43 14.88
C LEU A 85 -4.40 -6.20 15.33
N ALA A 86 -4.44 -7.52 15.09
CA ALA A 86 -5.57 -8.33 15.52
C ALA A 86 -5.76 -8.28 17.04
N LYS A 87 -4.66 -8.39 17.80
CA LYS A 87 -4.68 -8.28 19.26
C LYS A 87 -5.20 -6.92 19.73
N SER A 88 -4.82 -5.82 19.08
CA SER A 88 -5.30 -4.47 19.41
C SER A 88 -6.80 -4.27 19.15
N LEU A 89 -7.40 -5.19 18.38
CA LEU A 89 -8.82 -5.24 18.02
C LEU A 89 -9.58 -6.37 18.76
N ASP A 90 -9.02 -6.91 19.84
CA ASP A 90 -9.60 -8.07 20.58
C ASP A 90 -9.96 -9.25 19.66
N ALA A 91 -9.10 -9.52 18.66
CA ALA A 91 -9.32 -10.52 17.62
C ALA A 91 -8.07 -11.40 17.40
N THR A 92 -8.25 -12.47 16.63
CA THR A 92 -7.15 -13.31 16.11
C THR A 92 -7.01 -13.14 14.60
N PRO A 93 -5.79 -13.18 14.03
CA PRO A 93 -5.60 -13.07 12.59
C PRO A 93 -6.02 -14.37 11.90
N ARG A 94 -6.73 -14.25 10.78
CA ARG A 94 -6.98 -15.33 9.83
C ARG A 94 -6.45 -14.94 8.48
N TYR A 95 -5.41 -15.61 8.02
CA TYR A 95 -4.81 -15.33 6.73
C TYR A 95 -5.68 -15.89 5.60
N VAL A 96 -5.86 -15.08 4.57
CA VAL A 96 -6.59 -15.38 3.33
C VAL A 96 -5.57 -15.32 2.20
N ALA A 97 -5.29 -16.48 1.61
CA ALA A 97 -4.37 -16.57 0.49
C ALA A 97 -4.89 -15.77 -0.72
N THR A 98 -4.00 -15.01 -1.34
CA THR A 98 -4.26 -14.23 -2.55
C THR A 98 -3.02 -14.24 -3.45
N THR A 99 -3.13 -13.65 -4.63
CA THR A 99 -2.01 -13.40 -5.54
C THR A 99 -1.79 -11.89 -5.71
N TRP A 100 -0.63 -11.49 -6.24
CA TRP A 100 -0.35 -10.08 -6.53
C TRP A 100 -1.36 -9.47 -7.51
N ALA A 101 -1.87 -10.26 -8.45
CA ALA A 101 -2.88 -9.83 -9.43
C ALA A 101 -4.28 -9.68 -8.80
N GLU A 102 -4.62 -10.54 -7.84
CA GLU A 102 -5.98 -10.60 -7.26
C GLU A 102 -6.14 -9.77 -5.98
N LEU A 103 -5.04 -9.39 -5.30
CA LEU A 103 -5.03 -8.75 -3.98
C LEU A 103 -6.01 -7.58 -3.86
N VAL A 104 -6.00 -6.65 -4.83
CA VAL A 104 -6.89 -5.49 -4.83
C VAL A 104 -8.35 -5.90 -5.05
N GLY A 105 -8.58 -6.87 -5.93
CA GLY A 105 -9.91 -7.44 -6.21
C GLY A 105 -10.50 -8.14 -4.99
N ASP A 106 -9.71 -8.97 -4.31
CA ASP A 106 -10.09 -9.71 -3.12
C ASP A 106 -10.47 -8.79 -1.96
N LEU A 107 -9.65 -7.75 -1.75
CA LEU A 107 -9.91 -6.75 -0.73
C LEU A 107 -11.19 -5.95 -1.05
N SER A 108 -11.36 -5.52 -2.30
CA SER A 108 -12.54 -4.78 -2.76
C SER A 108 -13.82 -5.61 -2.70
N ALA A 109 -13.72 -6.93 -2.91
CA ALA A 109 -14.83 -7.86 -2.77
C ALA A 109 -15.15 -8.25 -1.31
N GLY A 110 -14.38 -7.74 -0.33
CA GLY A 110 -14.58 -8.02 1.09
C GLY A 110 -14.21 -9.44 1.52
N ARG A 111 -13.35 -10.13 0.77
CA ARG A 111 -12.78 -11.44 1.17
C ARG A 111 -11.90 -11.32 2.40
N CYS A 112 -11.25 -10.19 2.59
CA CYS A 112 -10.46 -9.83 3.76
C CYS A 112 -10.77 -8.40 4.22
N ASP A 113 -10.30 -8.05 5.40
CA ASP A 113 -10.49 -6.74 6.02
C ASP A 113 -9.32 -5.81 5.73
N ILE A 114 -8.15 -6.38 5.55
CA ILE A 114 -6.89 -5.70 5.29
C ILE A 114 -5.98 -6.60 4.46
N ALA A 115 -5.11 -6.02 3.65
CA ALA A 115 -4.06 -6.75 2.96
C ALA A 115 -2.70 -6.32 3.51
N MET A 116 -1.89 -7.31 3.95
CA MET A 116 -0.58 -7.13 4.57
C MET A 116 0.40 -8.15 3.98
N GLY A 117 1.65 -7.75 3.76
CA GLY A 117 2.69 -8.63 3.18
C GLY A 117 3.58 -7.90 2.17
N GLY A 118 4.05 -6.69 2.51
CA GLY A 118 4.95 -5.92 1.65
C GLY A 118 4.24 -5.25 0.46
N VAL A 119 2.99 -4.82 0.65
CA VAL A 119 2.19 -4.22 -0.42
C VAL A 119 2.76 -2.85 -0.81
N SER A 120 3.19 -2.69 -2.07
CA SER A 120 3.65 -1.41 -2.59
C SER A 120 2.48 -0.47 -2.84
N VAL A 121 2.61 0.78 -2.37
CA VAL A 121 1.70 1.88 -2.68
C VAL A 121 1.87 2.27 -4.14
N THR A 122 0.78 2.27 -4.89
CA THR A 122 0.74 2.77 -6.27
C THR A 122 -0.56 3.54 -6.53
N LEU A 123 -0.52 4.54 -7.40
CA LEU A 123 -1.73 5.29 -7.76
C LEU A 123 -2.82 4.43 -8.41
N PRO A 124 -2.52 3.45 -9.29
CA PRO A 124 -3.53 2.52 -9.78
C PRO A 124 -4.24 1.76 -8.66
N ARG A 125 -3.52 1.21 -7.68
CA ARG A 125 -4.11 0.54 -6.52
C ARG A 125 -4.92 1.50 -5.64
N ALA A 126 -4.40 2.72 -5.40
CA ALA A 126 -5.06 3.73 -4.58
C ALA A 126 -6.41 4.23 -5.14
N ARG A 127 -6.70 3.99 -6.42
CA ARG A 127 -8.03 4.23 -6.99
C ARG A 127 -9.09 3.27 -6.45
N SER A 128 -8.69 2.06 -6.06
CA SER A 128 -9.60 0.98 -5.65
C SER A 128 -9.58 0.69 -4.16
N VAL A 129 -8.47 0.97 -3.49
CA VAL A 129 -8.27 0.70 -2.06
C VAL A 129 -7.71 1.94 -1.35
N TYR A 130 -7.83 1.98 -0.02
CA TYR A 130 -7.04 2.89 0.81
C TYR A 130 -5.70 2.23 1.16
N PHE A 131 -4.72 3.06 1.50
CA PHE A 131 -3.48 2.63 2.13
C PHE A 131 -3.35 3.24 3.51
N SER A 132 -2.78 2.51 4.45
CA SER A 132 -2.34 3.05 5.73
C SER A 132 -1.22 4.07 5.54
N GLU A 133 -0.79 4.72 6.63
CA GLU A 133 0.53 5.34 6.65
C GLU A 133 1.59 4.33 6.23
N PRO A 134 2.66 4.77 5.54
CA PRO A 134 3.73 3.89 5.11
C PRO A 134 4.47 3.25 6.29
N THR A 135 4.77 1.97 6.18
CA THR A 135 5.62 1.27 7.15
C THR A 135 7.11 1.44 6.84
N ARG A 136 7.44 1.65 5.57
CA ARG A 136 8.82 1.88 5.11
C ARG A 136 8.89 2.43 3.69
N THR A 137 10.02 3.06 3.38
CA THR A 137 10.44 3.39 2.02
C THR A 137 11.17 2.21 1.39
N ASP A 138 10.94 2.01 0.08
CA ASP A 138 11.53 0.94 -0.71
C ASP A 138 11.72 1.39 -2.17
N GLY A 139 12.11 0.50 -3.06
CA GLY A 139 12.25 0.78 -4.49
C GLY A 139 12.90 -0.37 -5.26
N LYS A 140 12.75 -0.37 -6.58
CA LYS A 140 13.24 -1.43 -7.44
C LYS A 140 14.75 -1.36 -7.60
N THR A 141 15.40 -2.50 -7.38
CA THR A 141 16.84 -2.69 -7.58
C THR A 141 17.14 -4.12 -8.02
N PRO A 142 18.27 -4.38 -8.70
CA PRO A 142 18.58 -5.72 -9.14
C PRO A 142 19.19 -6.58 -8.03
N LEU A 143 18.78 -7.85 -8.00
CA LEU A 143 19.46 -8.94 -7.31
C LEU A 143 20.18 -9.79 -8.35
N VAL A 144 21.48 -9.97 -8.23
CA VAL A 144 22.35 -10.63 -9.20
C VAL A 144 23.26 -11.67 -8.54
N ARG A 145 23.90 -12.54 -9.32
CA ARG A 145 25.06 -13.28 -8.77
C ARG A 145 26.18 -12.30 -8.38
N CYS A 146 26.84 -12.50 -7.26
CA CYS A 146 27.93 -11.63 -6.80
C CYS A 146 29.09 -11.54 -7.80
N ALA A 147 29.35 -12.61 -8.56
CA ALA A 147 30.34 -12.62 -9.65
C ALA A 147 30.01 -11.66 -10.79
N ASP A 148 28.75 -11.26 -10.93
CA ASP A 148 28.26 -10.41 -11.99
C ASP A 148 27.90 -8.98 -11.52
N LYS A 149 28.15 -8.65 -10.26
CA LYS A 149 27.72 -7.39 -9.64
C LYS A 149 28.09 -6.13 -10.42
N ASP A 150 29.28 -6.12 -11.05
CA ASP A 150 29.79 -4.94 -11.77
C ASP A 150 29.16 -4.77 -13.17
N LYS A 151 28.43 -5.77 -13.67
CA LYS A 151 27.84 -5.77 -15.01
C LYS A 151 26.49 -5.05 -15.10
N TYR A 152 25.76 -4.91 -14.00
CA TYR A 152 24.33 -4.54 -13.98
C TYR A 152 24.04 -3.33 -13.08
N GLN A 153 24.89 -2.33 -13.12
CA GLN A 153 24.85 -1.17 -12.23
C GLN A 153 23.78 -0.12 -12.62
N THR A 154 23.31 -0.14 -13.86
CA THR A 154 22.30 0.81 -14.38
C THR A 154 21.26 0.08 -15.23
N LEU A 155 20.08 0.67 -15.37
CA LEU A 155 19.03 0.15 -16.27
C LEU A 155 19.55 0.01 -17.72
N GLN A 156 20.42 0.93 -18.15
CA GLN A 156 21.02 0.88 -19.49
C GLN A 156 21.99 -0.32 -19.65
N GLN A 157 22.70 -0.70 -18.61
CA GLN A 157 23.56 -1.89 -18.62
C GLN A 157 22.74 -3.19 -18.57
N ILE A 158 21.60 -3.15 -17.89
CA ILE A 158 20.68 -4.27 -17.75
C ILE A 158 19.92 -4.51 -19.06
N ASP A 159 19.34 -3.46 -19.66
CA ASP A 159 18.52 -3.58 -20.87
C ASP A 159 19.38 -3.73 -22.13
N ARG A 160 20.11 -4.84 -22.24
CA ARG A 160 20.96 -5.19 -23.39
C ARG A 160 20.56 -6.54 -23.97
N PRO A 161 20.73 -6.75 -25.29
CA PRO A 161 20.60 -8.08 -25.87
C PRO A 161 21.49 -9.10 -25.14
N GLY A 162 20.93 -10.26 -24.85
CA GLY A 162 21.62 -11.34 -24.12
C GLY A 162 21.48 -11.30 -22.60
N THR A 163 21.08 -10.20 -21.98
CA THR A 163 20.72 -10.17 -20.56
C THR A 163 19.37 -10.87 -20.33
N LYS A 164 19.28 -11.70 -19.30
CA LYS A 164 18.08 -12.44 -18.89
C LYS A 164 17.58 -11.90 -17.56
N VAL A 165 16.47 -11.17 -17.60
CA VAL A 165 15.81 -10.59 -16.41
C VAL A 165 14.63 -11.47 -16.06
N VAL A 166 14.50 -11.83 -14.78
CA VAL A 166 13.35 -12.58 -14.26
C VAL A 166 12.56 -11.75 -13.27
N VAL A 167 11.25 -11.91 -13.26
CA VAL A 167 10.31 -11.29 -12.30
C VAL A 167 9.19 -12.27 -11.96
N ASN A 168 8.54 -12.05 -10.82
CA ASN A 168 7.30 -12.75 -10.45
C ASN A 168 6.08 -12.12 -11.14
N PRO A 169 4.96 -12.86 -11.32
CA PRO A 169 3.79 -12.38 -12.05
C PRO A 169 2.92 -11.41 -11.25
N GLY A 170 2.24 -10.52 -11.97
CA GLY A 170 1.05 -9.78 -11.54
C GLY A 170 1.28 -8.65 -10.54
N GLY A 171 2.54 -8.31 -10.21
CA GLY A 171 2.87 -7.28 -9.26
C GLY A 171 3.73 -6.15 -9.82
N THR A 172 4.12 -5.23 -8.94
CA THR A 172 4.93 -4.05 -9.32
C THR A 172 6.33 -4.38 -9.85
N ASN A 173 6.85 -5.60 -9.59
CA ASN A 173 8.12 -6.06 -10.17
C ASN A 173 7.97 -6.27 -11.67
N GLU A 174 6.92 -6.99 -12.08
CA GLU A 174 6.60 -7.20 -13.50
C GLU A 174 6.26 -5.88 -14.20
N GLU A 175 5.44 -5.02 -13.57
CA GLU A 175 5.08 -3.71 -14.11
C GLU A 175 6.34 -2.86 -14.37
N PHE A 176 7.24 -2.77 -13.39
CA PHE A 176 8.49 -2.03 -13.53
C PHE A 176 9.38 -2.61 -14.62
N ALA A 177 9.57 -3.92 -14.63
CA ALA A 177 10.41 -4.57 -15.64
C ALA A 177 9.85 -4.36 -17.05
N ARG A 178 8.55 -4.54 -17.27
CA ARG A 178 7.90 -4.27 -18.57
C ARG A 178 7.98 -2.81 -19.00
N ALA A 179 8.02 -1.87 -18.06
CA ALA A 179 8.20 -0.46 -18.36
C ALA A 179 9.62 -0.10 -18.81
N HIS A 180 10.65 -0.79 -18.31
CA HIS A 180 12.06 -0.39 -18.49
C HIS A 180 12.91 -1.36 -19.30
N ILE A 181 12.49 -2.63 -19.43
CA ILE A 181 13.22 -3.67 -20.16
C ILE A 181 12.58 -3.83 -21.55
N ARG A 182 13.37 -3.52 -22.61
CA ARG A 182 12.93 -3.54 -24.00
C ARG A 182 13.81 -4.42 -24.88
N ARG A 183 15.09 -4.58 -24.54
CA ARG A 183 16.11 -5.25 -25.34
C ARG A 183 16.61 -6.53 -24.68
N ALA A 184 16.63 -6.57 -23.36
CA ALA A 184 16.92 -7.77 -22.59
C ALA A 184 15.74 -8.75 -22.67
N THR A 185 16.02 -10.02 -22.47
CA THR A 185 14.98 -11.05 -22.36
C THR A 185 14.32 -10.96 -20.98
N LEU A 186 13.02 -10.66 -20.95
CA LEU A 186 12.23 -10.66 -19.72
C LEU A 186 11.43 -11.96 -19.61
N THR A 187 11.65 -12.68 -18.51
CA THR A 187 10.92 -13.92 -18.18
C THR A 187 10.08 -13.71 -16.92
N VAL A 188 8.82 -14.10 -16.97
CA VAL A 188 7.94 -14.14 -15.80
C VAL A 188 7.99 -15.54 -15.21
N HIS A 189 8.56 -15.67 -14.00
CA HIS A 189 8.66 -16.94 -13.28
C HIS A 189 7.44 -17.11 -12.37
N PRO A 190 6.72 -18.25 -12.45
CA PRO A 190 5.42 -18.39 -11.78
C PRO A 190 5.47 -18.44 -10.26
N ASP A 191 6.60 -18.85 -9.69
CA ASP A 191 6.78 -19.03 -8.25
C ASP A 191 7.86 -18.10 -7.69
N ASN A 192 7.44 -17.08 -6.95
CA ASN A 192 8.36 -16.09 -6.36
C ASN A 192 9.29 -16.70 -5.30
N THR A 193 8.97 -17.86 -4.75
CA THR A 193 9.82 -18.51 -3.72
C THR A 193 11.01 -19.25 -4.34
N THR A 194 10.91 -19.67 -5.59
CA THR A 194 11.96 -20.41 -6.32
C THR A 194 12.69 -19.58 -7.38
N ILE A 195 12.27 -18.32 -7.58
CA ILE A 195 12.84 -17.42 -8.60
C ILE A 195 14.34 -17.17 -8.42
N PHE A 196 14.82 -17.21 -7.17
CA PHE A 196 16.23 -16.99 -6.83
C PHE A 196 17.13 -18.14 -7.30
N ASP A 197 16.61 -19.35 -7.38
CA ASP A 197 17.30 -20.52 -7.90
C ASP A 197 17.61 -20.37 -9.41
N GLU A 198 16.78 -19.61 -10.15
CA GLU A 198 17.03 -19.30 -11.56
C GLU A 198 18.29 -18.45 -11.72
N ILE A 199 18.54 -17.50 -10.80
CA ILE A 199 19.72 -16.63 -10.82
C ILE A 199 20.95 -17.42 -10.39
N ILE A 200 20.86 -18.18 -9.30
CA ILE A 200 21.97 -18.99 -8.76
C ILE A 200 22.44 -20.01 -9.81
N ALA A 201 21.50 -20.68 -10.47
CA ALA A 201 21.78 -21.66 -11.52
C ALA A 201 22.22 -21.06 -12.88
N GLY A 202 22.23 -19.73 -13.03
CA GLY A 202 22.62 -19.04 -14.26
C GLY A 202 21.57 -19.13 -15.38
N ARG A 203 20.35 -19.59 -15.10
CA ARG A 203 19.23 -19.57 -16.06
C ARG A 203 18.68 -18.17 -16.26
N ALA A 204 18.74 -17.32 -15.21
CA ALA A 204 18.56 -15.87 -15.29
C ALA A 204 19.84 -15.16 -14.82
N ASP A 205 20.04 -13.91 -15.25
CA ASP A 205 21.16 -13.08 -14.82
C ASP A 205 20.81 -12.30 -13.55
N MET A 206 19.53 -11.91 -13.42
CA MET A 206 19.05 -11.09 -12.33
C MET A 206 17.54 -11.20 -12.14
N MET A 207 17.10 -10.83 -10.93
CA MET A 207 15.73 -10.45 -10.64
C MET A 207 15.64 -8.94 -10.41
N MET A 208 14.61 -8.30 -10.98
CA MET A 208 14.25 -6.92 -10.64
C MET A 208 13.17 -6.96 -9.57
N THR A 209 13.51 -6.52 -8.35
CA THR A 209 12.58 -6.50 -7.22
C THR A 209 12.89 -5.35 -6.24
N ASP A 210 12.20 -5.28 -5.11
CA ASP A 210 12.38 -4.22 -4.13
C ASP A 210 13.65 -4.41 -3.29
N ALA A 211 14.25 -3.32 -2.85
CA ALA A 211 15.49 -3.30 -2.07
C ALA A 211 15.39 -4.15 -0.78
N SER A 212 14.23 -4.18 -0.14
CA SER A 212 14.00 -5.03 1.04
C SER A 212 14.17 -6.51 0.74
N GLU A 213 13.58 -6.98 -0.37
CA GLU A 213 13.71 -8.38 -0.78
C GLU A 213 15.13 -8.71 -1.22
N THR A 214 15.76 -7.81 -2.00
CA THR A 214 17.15 -8.05 -2.45
C THR A 214 18.13 -8.13 -1.28
N ARG A 215 17.96 -7.30 -0.23
CA ARG A 215 18.77 -7.39 1.01
C ARG A 215 18.55 -8.71 1.73
N TYR A 216 17.29 -9.11 1.89
CA TYR A 216 16.95 -10.37 2.56
C TYR A 216 17.55 -11.56 1.81
N GLN A 217 17.35 -11.62 0.48
CA GLN A 217 17.83 -12.73 -0.34
C GLN A 217 19.36 -12.81 -0.41
N ALA A 218 20.05 -11.66 -0.52
CA ALA A 218 21.50 -11.60 -0.48
C ALA A 218 22.07 -12.06 0.88
N ARG A 219 21.31 -11.91 1.96
CA ARG A 219 21.72 -12.39 3.28
C ARG A 219 21.62 -13.91 3.43
N ILE A 220 20.58 -14.52 2.87
CA ILE A 220 20.36 -15.97 2.99
C ILE A 220 20.98 -16.78 1.86
N HIS A 221 21.38 -16.13 0.76
CA HIS A 221 22.06 -16.73 -0.39
C HIS A 221 23.39 -16.02 -0.63
N PRO A 222 24.51 -16.55 -0.11
CA PRO A 222 25.83 -15.90 -0.23
C PRO A 222 26.30 -15.68 -1.68
N GLU A 223 25.71 -16.42 -2.64
CA GLU A 223 25.99 -16.29 -4.07
C GLU A 223 25.38 -15.03 -4.68
N LEU A 224 24.33 -14.47 -4.02
CA LEU A 224 23.58 -13.33 -4.53
C LEU A 224 24.00 -12.02 -3.87
N CYS A 225 24.02 -10.97 -4.68
CA CYS A 225 24.33 -9.60 -4.27
C CYS A 225 23.18 -8.65 -4.63
N SER A 226 22.75 -7.89 -3.62
CA SER A 226 21.83 -6.77 -3.78
C SER A 226 22.59 -5.55 -4.31
N LEU A 227 22.16 -4.99 -5.44
CA LEU A 227 22.78 -3.79 -6.00
C LEU A 227 21.98 -2.54 -5.63
N HIS A 228 22.69 -1.49 -5.21
CA HIS A 228 22.11 -0.18 -4.87
C HIS A 228 20.87 -0.20 -3.94
N PRO A 229 20.81 -1.04 -2.89
CA PRO A 229 19.62 -1.12 -2.06
C PRO A 229 19.34 0.16 -1.26
N ASP A 230 20.34 1.04 -1.08
CA ASP A 230 20.18 2.36 -0.46
C ASP A 230 19.80 3.47 -1.46
N LYS A 231 19.97 3.19 -2.75
CA LYS A 231 19.64 4.10 -3.85
C LYS A 231 19.02 3.33 -5.02
N PRO A 232 17.82 2.79 -4.83
CA PRO A 232 17.14 1.99 -5.86
C PRO A 232 16.79 2.81 -7.10
N PHE A 233 16.45 2.14 -8.19
CA PHE A 233 16.10 2.78 -9.47
C PHE A 233 14.73 3.48 -9.44
N SER A 234 13.91 3.20 -8.45
CA SER A 234 12.62 3.84 -8.25
C SER A 234 12.37 4.11 -6.79
N PHE A 235 11.45 5.03 -6.52
CA PHE A 235 10.88 5.25 -5.20
C PHE A 235 9.57 4.47 -5.08
N SER A 236 9.35 3.81 -3.95
CA SER A 236 8.07 3.25 -3.53
C SER A 236 7.96 3.26 -2.01
N GLU A 237 6.75 3.06 -1.51
CA GLU A 237 6.47 2.85 -0.09
C GLU A 237 5.75 1.53 0.08
N LYS A 238 5.97 0.89 1.22
CA LYS A 238 5.18 -0.25 1.69
C LYS A 238 4.15 0.23 2.69
N ALA A 239 2.91 -0.21 2.53
CA ALA A 239 1.80 0.10 3.42
C ALA A 239 0.78 -1.03 3.42
N TYR A 240 -0.15 -0.99 4.35
CA TYR A 240 -1.27 -1.94 4.39
C TYR A 240 -2.43 -1.40 3.57
N ALA A 241 -3.04 -2.27 2.75
CA ALA A 241 -4.17 -1.86 1.94
C ALA A 241 -5.50 -2.20 2.64
N LEU A 242 -6.46 -1.26 2.59
CA LEU A 242 -7.75 -1.34 3.25
C LEU A 242 -8.90 -1.11 2.25
N PRO A 243 -10.10 -1.65 2.50
CA PRO A 243 -11.27 -1.38 1.68
C PRO A 243 -11.61 0.11 1.63
N ARG A 244 -11.97 0.63 0.44
CA ARG A 244 -12.48 2.01 0.33
C ARG A 244 -13.82 2.17 1.05
N GLY A 245 -14.02 3.36 1.64
CA GLY A 245 -15.27 3.76 2.27
C GLY A 245 -15.36 3.46 3.76
N ASP A 246 -14.38 2.77 4.34
CA ASP A 246 -14.27 2.57 5.79
C ASP A 246 -13.20 3.50 6.37
N ASN A 247 -13.57 4.76 6.57
CA ASN A 247 -12.67 5.78 7.07
C ASN A 247 -12.31 5.58 8.55
N GLU A 248 -13.23 5.05 9.33
CA GLU A 248 -13.02 4.78 10.75
C GLU A 248 -11.95 3.70 10.95
N PHE A 249 -12.05 2.60 10.20
CA PHE A 249 -11.03 1.53 10.27
C PHE A 249 -9.69 2.01 9.71
N LYS A 250 -9.70 2.77 8.59
CA LYS A 250 -8.46 3.36 8.07
C LYS A 250 -7.79 4.27 9.09
N ALA A 251 -8.51 5.18 9.72
CA ALA A 251 -7.96 6.10 10.71
C ALA A 251 -7.36 5.37 11.92
N TYR A 252 -7.99 4.28 12.36
CA TYR A 252 -7.46 3.43 13.42
C TYR A 252 -6.14 2.75 12.99
N VAL A 253 -6.11 2.16 11.79
CA VAL A 253 -4.91 1.50 11.28
C VAL A 253 -3.77 2.50 11.06
N ASP A 254 -4.06 3.71 10.57
CA ASP A 254 -3.06 4.78 10.44
C ASP A 254 -2.43 5.13 11.78
N GLN A 255 -3.25 5.34 12.80
CA GLN A 255 -2.76 5.64 14.15
C GLN A 255 -1.96 4.47 14.74
N TRP A 256 -2.41 3.24 14.53
CA TRP A 256 -1.69 2.04 14.97
C TRP A 256 -0.33 1.90 14.26
N VAL A 257 -0.26 2.08 12.93
CA VAL A 257 1.00 2.07 12.17
C VAL A 257 1.94 3.17 12.66
N HIS A 258 1.41 4.38 12.84
CA HIS A 258 2.19 5.51 13.36
C HIS A 258 2.85 5.16 14.71
N LEU A 259 2.10 4.64 15.64
CA LEU A 259 2.64 4.24 16.95
C LEU A 259 3.69 3.13 16.78
N ALA A 260 3.38 2.06 16.07
CA ALA A 260 4.27 0.91 15.91
C ALA A 260 5.61 1.24 15.20
N THR A 261 5.59 2.20 14.27
CA THR A 261 6.81 2.66 13.57
C THR A 261 7.67 3.59 14.42
N HIS A 262 7.10 4.25 15.45
CA HIS A 262 7.82 5.21 16.31
C HIS A 262 8.19 4.66 17.70
N ASP A 263 7.46 3.67 18.22
CA ASP A 263 7.75 3.07 19.54
C ASP A 263 8.78 1.91 19.50
N GLY A 264 9.24 1.57 18.28
CA GLY A 264 10.22 0.51 18.06
C GLY A 264 9.61 -0.88 17.79
N THR A 265 8.29 -1.04 17.84
CA THR A 265 7.60 -2.32 17.59
C THR A 265 7.87 -2.85 16.19
N TYR A 266 7.66 -2.03 15.16
CA TYR A 266 7.93 -2.41 13.77
C TYR A 266 9.39 -2.79 13.56
N ARG A 267 10.32 -1.97 14.09
CA ARG A 267 11.76 -2.21 13.99
C ARG A 267 12.18 -3.53 14.66
N LYS A 268 11.63 -3.83 15.83
CA LYS A 268 11.88 -5.10 16.52
C LYS A 268 11.54 -6.31 15.63
N TYR A 269 10.42 -6.26 14.93
CA TYR A 269 10.01 -7.35 14.04
C TYR A 269 10.83 -7.36 12.75
N GLU A 270 11.13 -6.19 12.20
CA GLU A 270 12.01 -6.05 11.05
C GLU A 270 13.41 -6.63 11.34
N ASP A 271 14.00 -6.34 12.50
CA ASP A 271 15.33 -6.81 12.90
C ASP A 271 15.42 -8.34 12.94
N VAL A 272 14.36 -9.04 13.27
CA VAL A 272 14.31 -10.52 13.23
C VAL A 272 14.53 -11.06 11.81
N TRP A 273 14.04 -10.34 10.80
CA TRP A 273 14.06 -10.77 9.40
C TRP A 273 15.17 -10.13 8.58
N MET A 274 15.65 -8.93 8.95
CA MET A 274 16.59 -8.14 8.17
C MET A 274 18.02 -8.13 8.72
N LYS A 275 18.21 -8.54 9.97
CA LYS A 275 19.51 -8.76 10.62
C LYS A 275 19.79 -10.26 10.77
#